data_5db73558e88c545b3a16a78520543938
#
_entry.id   5db73558e88c545b3a16a78520543938
#
_cell.length_a   1.000
_cell.length_b   1.000
_cell.length_c   1.000
_cell.angle_alpha   90.00
_cell.angle_beta   90.00
_cell.angle_gamma   90.00
#
_symmetry.space_group_name_H-M   'P 1'
#
loop_
_entity.id
_entity.type
_entity.pdbx_description
1 polymer ?
#
loop_
_entity_poly.entity_id
_entity_poly.type
_entity_poly.pdbx_seq_one_letter_code
_entity_poly.pdbx_strand_id
1 'polypeptide(L)'
;MKWTIEQLKHLRESEDSVEFKAAEHGNFSYDGGTKTQPKDRRKCILGYVTALCNEGGGTLVLGMHDKYPHKVLGTQQNLNALGVLESNIYNDCGIRPCVYELFEDPEKQTGRVVVIQVDGRPIGKLFIFEDVALMRVGEELKPMSDERIFQISLIEKRK
;
A
#
# COMPACT_ATOMS: atom_id res chain seq x y z
N MET A 1 5.19 12.33 -8.39
CA MET A 1 6.23 11.77 -9.28
C MET A 1 6.10 10.26 -9.32
N LYS A 2 6.14 9.69 -10.52
CA LYS A 2 5.97 8.23 -10.67
C LYS A 2 7.30 7.50 -10.60
N TRP A 3 7.28 6.33 -9.98
CA TRP A 3 8.44 5.44 -9.93
C TRP A 3 8.71 4.80 -11.28
N THR A 4 9.97 4.40 -11.50
CA THR A 4 10.35 3.48 -12.59
C THR A 4 10.75 2.15 -11.97
N ILE A 5 10.74 1.08 -12.79
CA ILE A 5 11.17 -0.24 -12.30
C ILE A 5 12.61 -0.20 -11.82
N GLU A 6 13.51 0.50 -12.54
CA GLU A 6 14.90 0.60 -12.14
C GLU A 6 15.06 1.27 -10.77
N GLN A 7 14.30 2.34 -10.52
CA GLN A 7 14.32 2.98 -9.21
C GLN A 7 13.85 2.01 -8.12
N LEU A 8 12.76 1.29 -8.37
CA LEU A 8 12.20 0.34 -7.39
C LEU A 8 13.18 -0.80 -7.09
N LYS A 9 13.87 -1.33 -8.10
CA LYS A 9 14.84 -2.41 -7.90
C LYS A 9 15.98 -2.02 -6.97
N HIS A 10 16.34 -0.74 -6.91
CA HIS A 10 17.49 -0.27 -6.14
C HIS A 10 17.16 0.21 -4.74
N LEU A 11 15.89 0.18 -4.34
CA LEU A 11 15.51 0.56 -2.99
C LEU A 11 15.95 -0.48 -1.98
N ARG A 12 16.48 0.00 -0.85
CA ARG A 12 16.80 -0.86 0.28
C ARG A 12 15.55 -1.02 1.17
N GLU A 13 15.55 -2.06 2.01
CA GLU A 13 14.45 -2.27 2.95
C GLU A 13 14.20 -1.04 3.79
N SER A 14 12.94 -0.74 4.04
CA SER A 14 12.44 0.37 4.85
C SER A 14 12.77 1.77 4.32
N GLU A 15 13.29 1.89 3.11
CA GLU A 15 13.49 3.19 2.48
C GLU A 15 12.18 3.69 1.85
N ASP A 16 12.01 5.01 1.88
CA ASP A 16 10.97 5.76 1.14
C ASP A 16 9.54 5.25 1.33
N SER A 17 9.25 4.56 2.42
CA SER A 17 7.90 4.06 2.72
C SER A 17 7.31 3.24 1.57
N VAL A 18 8.09 2.32 1.02
CA VAL A 18 7.66 1.44 -0.06
C VAL A 18 7.50 0.02 0.47
N GLU A 19 6.35 -0.59 0.18
CA GLU A 19 6.06 -1.97 0.53
C GLU A 19 5.95 -2.79 -0.74
N PHE A 20 6.70 -3.89 -0.83
CA PHE A 20 6.71 -4.78 -2.00
C PHE A 20 5.94 -6.06 -1.70
N LYS A 21 5.07 -6.46 -2.64
CA LYS A 21 4.32 -7.73 -2.57
C LYS A 21 4.44 -8.46 -3.89
N ALA A 22 4.66 -9.77 -3.83
CA ALA A 22 4.80 -10.58 -5.03
C ALA A 22 3.53 -10.59 -5.89
N ALA A 23 2.39 -10.90 -5.29
CA ALA A 23 1.07 -10.86 -5.94
C ALA A 23 1.03 -11.49 -7.34
N GLU A 24 1.81 -12.56 -7.56
CA GLU A 24 2.05 -13.13 -8.89
C GLU A 24 0.77 -13.59 -9.59
N HIS A 25 -0.15 -14.18 -8.86
CA HIS A 25 -1.35 -14.79 -9.42
C HIS A 25 -2.59 -13.90 -9.31
N GLY A 26 -2.41 -12.62 -9.01
CA GLY A 26 -3.54 -11.69 -8.85
C GLY A 26 -4.40 -11.99 -7.64
N ASN A 27 -3.86 -12.71 -6.66
CA ASN A 27 -4.60 -13.17 -5.48
C ASN A 27 -4.29 -12.38 -4.22
N PHE A 28 -3.61 -11.26 -4.34
CA PHE A 28 -3.40 -10.39 -3.19
C PHE A 28 -4.74 -9.76 -2.81
N SER A 29 -5.16 -10.00 -1.57
CA SER A 29 -6.50 -9.60 -1.14
C SER A 29 -6.70 -8.09 -1.19
N TYR A 30 -7.89 -7.66 -1.60
CA TYR A 30 -8.28 -6.26 -1.58
C TYR A 30 -8.66 -5.80 -0.16
N ASP A 31 -9.46 -6.60 0.55
CA ASP A 31 -10.09 -6.20 1.82
C ASP A 31 -9.93 -7.21 2.96
N GLY A 32 -9.13 -8.23 2.78
CA GLY A 32 -8.97 -9.32 3.75
C GLY A 32 -9.71 -10.59 3.34
N GLY A 33 -10.63 -10.51 2.38
CA GLY A 33 -11.31 -11.68 1.82
C GLY A 33 -11.97 -12.56 2.87
N THR A 34 -11.73 -13.86 2.77
CA THR A 34 -12.32 -14.86 3.66
C THR A 34 -11.47 -15.17 4.89
N LYS A 35 -10.34 -14.49 5.07
CA LYS A 35 -9.50 -14.72 6.24
C LYS A 35 -10.23 -14.28 7.51
N THR A 36 -9.99 -15.03 8.61
CA THR A 36 -10.72 -14.83 9.87
C THR A 36 -9.89 -14.13 10.94
N GLN A 37 -8.57 -14.31 10.92
CA GLN A 37 -7.71 -13.69 11.93
C GLN A 37 -7.41 -12.25 11.57
N PRO A 38 -7.56 -11.31 12.51
CA PRO A 38 -7.32 -9.89 12.21
C PRO A 38 -5.93 -9.61 11.61
N LYS A 39 -4.90 -10.27 12.09
CA LYS A 39 -3.54 -10.14 11.59
C LYS A 39 -3.45 -10.47 10.10
N ASP A 40 -4.13 -11.55 9.68
CA ASP A 40 -4.11 -11.97 8.28
C ASP A 40 -4.99 -11.11 7.41
N ARG A 41 -6.12 -10.63 7.95
CA ARG A 41 -7.03 -9.76 7.22
C ARG A 41 -6.39 -8.43 6.85
N ARG A 42 -5.48 -7.92 7.69
CA ARG A 42 -4.78 -6.65 7.45
C ARG A 42 -3.84 -6.70 6.25
N LYS A 43 -3.35 -7.88 5.88
CA LYS A 43 -2.45 -8.06 4.74
C LYS A 43 -3.22 -8.00 3.43
N CYS A 44 -3.68 -6.80 3.09
CA CYS A 44 -4.51 -6.55 1.93
C CYS A 44 -4.28 -5.14 1.41
N ILE A 45 -4.82 -4.83 0.24
CA ILE A 45 -4.66 -3.50 -0.36
C ILE A 45 -5.14 -2.41 0.58
N LEU A 46 -6.36 -2.53 1.12
CA LEU A 46 -6.90 -1.51 2.03
C LEU A 46 -6.08 -1.36 3.30
N GLY A 47 -5.60 -2.47 3.86
CA GLY A 47 -4.76 -2.44 5.07
C GLY A 47 -3.47 -1.65 4.84
N TYR A 48 -2.75 -1.94 3.77
CA TYR A 48 -1.50 -1.22 3.46
C TYR A 48 -1.76 0.22 3.06
N VAL A 49 -2.81 0.49 2.30
CA VAL A 49 -3.14 1.87 1.89
C VAL A 49 -3.43 2.73 3.12
N THR A 50 -4.24 2.26 4.06
CA THR A 50 -4.54 3.02 5.28
C THR A 50 -3.31 3.22 6.15
N ALA A 51 -2.49 2.18 6.31
CA ALA A 51 -1.26 2.27 7.10
C ALA A 51 -0.27 3.26 6.49
N LEU A 52 -0.03 3.19 5.19
CA LEU A 52 0.87 4.12 4.49
C LEU A 52 0.37 5.56 4.60
N CYS A 53 -0.92 5.78 4.43
CA CYS A 53 -1.53 7.11 4.56
C CYS A 53 -1.32 7.65 5.98
N ASN A 54 -1.57 6.83 7.00
CA ASN A 54 -1.40 7.23 8.39
C ASN A 54 0.05 7.59 8.74
N GLU A 55 1.01 6.97 8.05
CA GLU A 55 2.44 7.20 8.30
C GLU A 55 3.05 8.31 7.45
N GLY A 56 2.23 9.08 6.74
CA GLY A 56 2.72 10.23 5.98
C GLY A 56 2.76 10.02 4.47
N GLY A 57 2.19 8.92 4.00
CA GLY A 57 2.19 8.57 2.60
C GLY A 57 3.21 7.49 2.27
N GLY A 58 3.10 6.92 1.11
CA GLY A 58 4.02 5.86 0.66
C GLY A 58 3.50 5.15 -0.57
N THR A 59 4.09 4.00 -0.86
CA THR A 59 3.81 3.26 -2.09
C THR A 59 3.69 1.77 -1.81
N LEU A 60 2.62 1.17 -2.34
CA LEU A 60 2.46 -0.28 -2.35
C LEU A 60 2.75 -0.77 -3.77
N VAL A 61 3.69 -1.71 -3.89
CA VAL A 61 4.13 -2.25 -5.18
C VAL A 61 3.73 -3.72 -5.26
N LEU A 62 2.97 -4.07 -6.29
CA LEU A 62 2.51 -5.44 -6.54
C LEU A 62 3.24 -5.99 -7.76
N GLY A 63 3.84 -7.17 -7.64
CA GLY A 63 4.51 -7.85 -8.73
C GLY A 63 6.04 -7.81 -8.67
N MET A 64 6.61 -7.43 -7.53
CA MET A 64 8.05 -7.47 -7.30
C MET A 64 8.35 -8.19 -6.00
N HIS A 65 9.51 -8.85 -5.96
CA HIS A 65 9.95 -9.56 -4.76
C HIS A 65 10.23 -8.56 -3.62
N ASP A 66 9.88 -8.94 -2.40
CA ASP A 66 10.05 -8.07 -1.23
C ASP A 66 11.50 -7.89 -0.79
N LYS A 67 12.39 -8.77 -1.20
CA LYS A 67 13.81 -8.70 -0.85
C LYS A 67 14.64 -8.06 -1.98
N TYR A 68 15.59 -7.23 -1.58
CA TYR A 68 16.52 -6.60 -2.51
C TYR A 68 17.23 -7.65 -3.36
N PRO A 69 17.39 -7.48 -4.67
CA PRO A 69 17.11 -6.29 -5.48
C PRO A 69 15.70 -6.21 -6.07
N HIS A 70 14.70 -6.74 -5.42
CA HIS A 70 13.27 -6.64 -5.77
C HIS A 70 12.99 -7.10 -7.20
N LYS A 71 13.37 -8.34 -7.50
CA LYS A 71 13.16 -8.93 -8.82
C LYS A 71 11.71 -8.79 -9.27
N VAL A 72 11.51 -8.42 -10.53
CA VAL A 72 10.16 -8.36 -11.11
C VAL A 72 9.63 -9.78 -11.29
N LEU A 73 8.46 -10.04 -10.73
CA LEU A 73 7.76 -11.32 -10.83
C LEU A 73 6.58 -11.24 -11.78
N GLY A 74 6.02 -10.04 -11.92
CA GLY A 74 4.82 -9.81 -12.70
C GLY A 74 3.56 -10.11 -11.91
N THR A 75 2.49 -9.37 -12.16
CA THR A 75 1.21 -9.56 -11.47
C THR A 75 0.04 -9.45 -12.42
N GLN A 76 -0.99 -10.25 -12.16
CA GLN A 76 -2.30 -10.13 -12.81
C GLN A 76 -3.29 -9.33 -11.97
N GLN A 77 -2.84 -8.80 -10.84
CA GLN A 77 -3.70 -8.06 -9.91
C GLN A 77 -4.37 -6.89 -10.62
N ASN A 78 -5.70 -6.84 -10.55
CA ASN A 78 -6.52 -5.79 -11.15
C ASN A 78 -6.21 -5.54 -12.63
N LEU A 79 -5.96 -6.61 -13.39
CA LEU A 79 -5.74 -6.52 -14.82
C LEU A 79 -6.96 -5.83 -15.48
N ASN A 80 -6.72 -4.76 -16.25
CA ASN A 80 -7.74 -3.95 -16.91
C ASN A 80 -8.72 -3.21 -15.99
N ALA A 81 -8.36 -3.04 -14.70
CA ALA A 81 -9.27 -2.44 -13.72
C ALA A 81 -8.62 -1.41 -12.80
N LEU A 82 -7.55 -0.73 -13.25
CA LEU A 82 -6.80 0.20 -12.37
C LEU A 82 -7.65 1.40 -11.95
N GLY A 83 -8.42 2.00 -12.87
CA GLY A 83 -9.29 3.12 -12.52
C GLY A 83 -10.40 2.70 -11.55
N VAL A 84 -10.93 1.51 -11.71
CA VAL A 84 -11.93 0.95 -10.79
C VAL A 84 -11.32 0.74 -9.42
N LEU A 85 -10.07 0.27 -9.36
CA LEU A 85 -9.36 0.10 -8.09
C LEU A 85 -9.21 1.43 -7.34
N GLU A 86 -8.81 2.50 -8.02
CA GLU A 86 -8.74 3.83 -7.41
C GLU A 86 -10.07 4.25 -6.81
N SER A 87 -11.15 4.10 -7.57
CA SER A 87 -12.49 4.47 -7.13
C SER A 87 -12.96 3.64 -5.95
N ASN A 88 -12.69 2.33 -5.97
CA ASN A 88 -13.08 1.44 -4.88
C ASN A 88 -12.35 1.79 -3.59
N ILE A 89 -11.06 2.07 -3.67
CA ILE A 89 -10.28 2.46 -2.48
C ILE A 89 -10.86 3.76 -1.90
N TYR A 90 -11.16 4.75 -2.74
CA TYR A 90 -11.76 5.99 -2.27
C TYR A 90 -13.11 5.74 -1.58
N ASN A 91 -13.96 4.93 -2.20
CA ASN A 91 -15.29 4.65 -1.65
C ASN A 91 -15.21 3.88 -0.33
N ASP A 92 -14.26 2.95 -0.20
CA ASP A 92 -14.20 2.05 0.95
C ASP A 92 -13.43 2.64 2.12
N CYS A 93 -12.45 3.52 1.90
CA CYS A 93 -11.66 4.05 3.02
C CYS A 93 -11.41 5.57 2.95
N GLY A 94 -11.91 6.25 1.93
CA GLY A 94 -11.78 7.71 1.84
C GLY A 94 -10.44 8.21 1.32
N ILE A 95 -9.57 7.32 0.88
CA ILE A 95 -8.25 7.65 0.34
C ILE A 95 -8.28 7.46 -1.17
N ARG A 96 -7.91 8.48 -1.92
CA ARG A 96 -7.79 8.37 -3.38
C ARG A 96 -6.32 8.21 -3.76
N PRO A 97 -5.87 7.00 -4.07
CA PRO A 97 -4.49 6.78 -4.47
C PRO A 97 -4.28 7.09 -5.94
N CYS A 98 -3.02 7.22 -6.34
CA CYS A 98 -2.63 7.21 -7.75
C CYS A 98 -2.17 5.80 -8.10
N VAL A 99 -2.88 5.14 -9.01
CA VAL A 99 -2.60 3.75 -9.40
C VAL A 99 -2.15 3.71 -10.85
N TYR A 100 -1.02 3.07 -11.10
CA TYR A 100 -0.50 2.90 -12.46
C TYR A 100 0.24 1.60 -12.60
N GLU A 101 0.51 1.18 -13.84
CA GLU A 101 1.27 -0.03 -14.10
C GLU A 101 2.58 0.29 -14.80
N LEU A 102 3.58 -0.56 -14.51
CA LEU A 102 4.88 -0.53 -15.16
C LEU A 102 5.14 -1.90 -15.76
N PHE A 103 5.99 -1.97 -16.80
CA PHE A 103 6.38 -3.23 -17.41
C PHE A 103 7.90 -3.33 -17.44
N GLU A 104 8.44 -4.49 -17.08
CA GLU A 104 9.87 -4.73 -17.20
C GLU A 104 10.28 -4.67 -18.68
N ASP A 105 9.45 -5.23 -19.56
CA ASP A 105 9.61 -5.11 -21.01
C ASP A 105 8.37 -4.42 -21.56
N PRO A 106 8.42 -3.08 -21.75
CA PRO A 106 7.25 -2.34 -22.23
C PRO A 106 6.79 -2.73 -23.64
N GLU A 107 7.72 -3.12 -24.52
CA GLU A 107 7.35 -3.49 -25.90
C GLU A 107 6.51 -4.77 -25.93
N LYS A 108 6.89 -5.76 -25.12
CA LYS A 108 6.18 -7.03 -25.02
C LYS A 108 5.07 -7.01 -23.99
N GLN A 109 4.98 -5.94 -23.20
CA GLN A 109 4.06 -5.83 -22.06
C GLN A 109 4.17 -7.02 -21.10
N THR A 110 5.41 -7.40 -20.78
CA THR A 110 5.70 -8.47 -19.83
C THR A 110 6.35 -7.90 -18.57
N GLY A 111 6.27 -8.66 -17.47
CA GLY A 111 6.81 -8.21 -16.20
C GLY A 111 5.99 -7.06 -15.64
N ARG A 112 4.67 -7.24 -15.59
CA ARG A 112 3.75 -6.19 -15.14
C ARG A 112 3.86 -5.95 -13.64
N VAL A 113 3.99 -4.69 -13.27
CA VAL A 113 4.05 -4.23 -11.87
C VAL A 113 2.95 -3.19 -11.68
N VAL A 114 2.15 -3.34 -10.63
CA VAL A 114 1.11 -2.36 -10.28
C VAL A 114 1.62 -1.54 -9.11
N VAL A 115 1.55 -0.22 -9.26
CA VAL A 115 2.03 0.73 -8.24
C VAL A 115 0.83 1.51 -7.70
N ILE A 116 0.70 1.53 -6.38
CA ILE A 116 -0.36 2.25 -5.69
C ILE A 116 0.31 3.29 -4.79
N GLN A 117 0.29 4.55 -5.23
CA GLN A 117 0.91 5.65 -4.48
C GLN A 117 -0.14 6.36 -3.64
N VAL A 118 0.20 6.58 -2.38
CA VAL A 118 -0.73 7.11 -1.37
C VAL A 118 -0.12 8.36 -0.77
N ASP A 119 -0.90 9.44 -0.74
CA ASP A 119 -0.50 10.67 -0.06
C ASP A 119 -0.65 10.51 1.46
N GLY A 120 0.05 11.37 2.20
CA GLY A 120 -0.09 11.41 3.64
C GLY A 120 -1.46 11.87 4.08
N ARG A 121 -1.86 11.46 5.27
CA ARG A 121 -3.14 11.84 5.88
C ARG A 121 -3.20 13.35 6.15
N PRO A 122 -4.41 13.94 6.09
CA PRO A 122 -4.58 15.31 6.57
C PRO A 122 -4.25 15.42 8.06
N ILE A 123 -3.84 16.62 8.48
CA ILE A 123 -3.51 16.89 9.88
C ILE A 123 -4.71 16.57 10.78
N GLY A 124 -4.48 15.82 11.83
CA GLY A 124 -5.50 15.47 12.82
C GLY A 124 -6.46 14.38 12.41
N LYS A 125 -6.29 13.78 11.22
CA LYS A 125 -7.17 12.71 10.74
C LYS A 125 -6.40 11.39 10.64
N LEU A 126 -7.00 10.31 11.14
CA LEU A 126 -6.50 8.96 10.96
C LEU A 126 -7.49 8.16 10.13
N PHE A 127 -6.96 7.28 9.29
CA PHE A 127 -7.78 6.36 8.49
C PHE A 127 -7.83 5.00 9.17
N ILE A 128 -9.00 4.39 9.11
CA ILE A 128 -9.31 3.18 9.88
C ILE A 128 -9.53 2.01 8.93
N PHE A 129 -8.95 0.87 9.27
CA PHE A 129 -9.25 -0.41 8.64
C PHE A 129 -9.82 -1.35 9.70
N GLU A 130 -11.06 -1.79 9.50
CA GLU A 130 -11.76 -2.69 10.43
C GLU A 130 -11.59 -2.25 11.89
N ASP A 131 -12.00 -1.02 12.16
CA ASP A 131 -12.03 -0.39 13.50
C ASP A 131 -10.67 -0.09 14.11
N VAL A 132 -9.59 -0.19 13.34
CA VAL A 132 -8.23 0.02 13.85
C VAL A 132 -7.46 1.00 12.97
N ALA A 133 -6.76 1.94 13.59
CA ALA A 133 -5.79 2.77 12.89
C ALA A 133 -4.48 1.98 12.75
N LEU A 134 -4.15 1.58 11.53
CA LEU A 134 -2.97 0.76 11.27
C LEU A 134 -1.73 1.61 11.01
N MET A 135 -0.56 1.04 11.36
CA MET A 135 0.76 1.56 11.01
C MET A 135 1.65 0.40 10.59
N ARG A 136 2.74 0.70 9.89
CA ARG A 136 3.76 -0.29 9.59
C ARG A 136 4.83 -0.27 10.67
N VAL A 137 5.20 -1.46 11.13
CA VAL A 137 6.34 -1.64 12.05
C VAL A 137 7.22 -2.70 11.38
N GLY A 138 8.29 -2.24 10.70
CA GLY A 138 9.03 -3.11 9.81
C GLY A 138 8.14 -3.53 8.65
N GLU A 139 7.98 -4.84 8.44
CA GLU A 139 7.12 -5.37 7.37
C GLU A 139 5.71 -5.71 7.87
N GLU A 140 5.43 -5.52 9.14
CA GLU A 140 4.13 -5.89 9.72
C GLU A 140 3.19 -4.70 9.82
N LEU A 141 1.89 -4.99 9.68
CA LEU A 141 0.84 -4.03 9.96
C LEU A 141 0.33 -4.25 11.38
N LYS A 142 0.40 -3.20 12.18
CA LYS A 142 -0.01 -3.23 13.58
C LYS A 142 -0.94 -2.07 13.90
N PRO A 143 -1.84 -2.24 14.89
CA PRO A 143 -2.61 -1.11 15.39
C PRO A 143 -1.69 -0.06 15.99
N MET A 144 -1.99 1.21 15.77
CA MET A 144 -1.33 2.28 16.50
C MET A 144 -1.64 2.16 17.98
N SER A 145 -0.67 2.51 18.84
CA SER A 145 -0.91 2.58 20.27
C SER A 145 -1.89 3.72 20.60
N ASP A 146 -2.60 3.60 21.70
CA ASP A 146 -3.49 4.65 22.17
C ASP A 146 -2.74 5.95 22.42
N GLU A 147 -1.53 5.85 22.92
CA GLU A 147 -0.65 7.00 23.15
C GLU A 147 -0.34 7.72 21.84
N ARG A 148 0.01 6.99 20.78
CA ARG A 148 0.30 7.59 19.47
C ARG A 148 -0.94 8.28 18.89
N ILE A 149 -2.09 7.65 18.99
CA ILE A 149 -3.37 8.21 18.52
C ILE A 149 -3.67 9.49 19.28
N PHE A 150 -3.49 9.47 20.60
CA PHE A 150 -3.73 10.64 21.46
C PHE A 150 -2.78 11.79 21.09
N GLN A 151 -1.51 11.52 20.89
CA GLN A 151 -0.54 12.53 20.50
C GLN A 151 -0.90 13.19 19.18
N ILE A 152 -1.30 12.40 18.18
CA ILE A 152 -1.72 12.92 16.87
C ILE A 152 -2.93 13.82 17.04
N SER A 153 -3.95 13.38 17.77
CA SER A 153 -5.17 14.14 17.97
C SER A 153 -4.93 15.45 18.73
N LEU A 154 -4.10 15.40 19.77
CA LEU A 154 -3.87 16.55 20.62
C LEU A 154 -2.91 17.57 20.01
N ILE A 155 -1.78 17.09 19.52
CA ILE A 155 -0.71 17.97 19.02
C ILE A 155 -1.10 18.59 17.69
N GLU A 156 -1.61 17.78 16.75
CA GLU A 156 -1.93 18.27 15.42
C GLU A 156 -3.13 19.23 15.41
N LYS A 157 -4.09 19.02 16.26
CA LYS A 157 -5.24 19.93 16.35
C LYS A 157 -4.88 21.32 16.88
N ARG A 158 -3.71 21.46 17.51
CA ARG A 158 -3.24 22.75 18.02
C ARG A 158 -2.49 23.56 16.98
N LYS A 159 -2.16 22.94 15.84
CA LYS A 159 -1.52 23.64 14.73
C LYS A 159 -2.58 24.23 13.82
#